data_0a4408984834990b5e43576a6130be63
#
_entry.id   0a4408984834990b5e43576a6130be63
#
_cell.length_a   1.000
_cell.length_b   1.000
_cell.length_c   1.000
_cell.angle_alpha   90.00
_cell.angle_beta   90.00
_cell.angle_gamma   90.00
#
_symmetry.space_group_name_H-M   'P 1'
#
loop_
_entity.id
_entity.type
_entity.pdbx_description
1 polymer ?
#
loop_
_entity_poly.entity_id
_entity_poly.type
_entity_poly.pdbx_seq_one_letter_code
_entity_poly.pdbx_strand_id
1 'polypeptide(L)'
;LSSGKETRFILWLEEVGKEDTPLVGGKNANLGEMLNAGIPVPPGFAVTAYAFKYFLEKTGLGEKIYEMLRKLDVNNTKELEETTRKIREMILAQPMPPEVEEEIKKAYYELARRVGVEPDKLRVAVRSSATAEDLPEASFAGQQDTYLNVFGADKVVEHVKRCWASLFTARATFYRVAQGIPHERTFMSVTVQKMVNSKAAGVMFTLHPVTGDENVIVIESSWGLGESVVGGKVTPDE
;
A
#
# COMPACT_ATOMS: atom_id res chain seq x y z
N LEU A 1 7.89 -26.28 5.41
CA LEU A 1 8.20 -26.12 3.98
C LEU A 1 7.91 -24.67 3.64
N SER A 2 8.97 -23.86 3.40
CA SER A 2 8.83 -22.50 2.86
C SER A 2 7.98 -22.58 1.59
N SER A 3 6.91 -21.79 1.53
CA SER A 3 5.91 -21.85 0.44
C SER A 3 6.44 -21.33 -0.91
N GLY A 4 7.72 -20.95 -1.01
CA GLY A 4 8.29 -20.32 -2.20
C GLY A 4 7.81 -18.88 -2.48
N LYS A 5 6.98 -18.33 -1.59
CA LYS A 5 6.43 -16.96 -1.70
C LYS A 5 7.45 -15.87 -1.34
N GLU A 6 8.40 -16.18 -0.46
CA GLU A 6 9.31 -15.21 0.18
C GLU A 6 10.19 -14.42 -0.78
N THR A 7 10.46 -14.97 -1.96
CA THR A 7 11.30 -14.35 -2.99
C THR A 7 10.51 -13.96 -4.25
N ARG A 8 9.20 -14.01 -4.21
CA ARG A 8 8.35 -13.57 -5.33
C ARG A 8 8.12 -12.06 -5.26
N PHE A 9 8.19 -11.40 -6.39
CA PHE A 9 7.88 -9.97 -6.52
C PHE A 9 6.38 -9.70 -6.53
N ILE A 10 5.60 -10.66 -7.04
CA ILE A 10 4.14 -10.56 -7.17
C ILE A 10 3.47 -11.73 -6.46
N LEU A 11 2.43 -11.42 -5.69
CA LEU A 11 1.49 -12.39 -5.12
C LEU A 11 0.06 -11.93 -5.43
N TRP A 12 -0.78 -12.84 -5.93
CA TRP A 12 -2.19 -12.54 -6.14
C TRP A 12 -2.93 -12.48 -4.80
N LEU A 13 -3.98 -11.64 -4.71
CA LEU A 13 -4.70 -11.47 -3.45
C LEU A 13 -5.34 -12.79 -2.95
N GLU A 14 -5.74 -13.67 -3.84
CA GLU A 14 -6.25 -15.00 -3.50
C GLU A 14 -5.18 -15.98 -2.98
N GLU A 15 -3.89 -15.67 -3.14
CA GLU A 15 -2.79 -16.51 -2.68
C GLU A 15 -2.33 -16.16 -1.25
N VAL A 16 -2.82 -15.06 -0.67
CA VAL A 16 -2.29 -14.51 0.59
C VAL A 16 -3.28 -14.57 1.74
N GLY A 17 -2.76 -14.62 2.95
CA GLY A 17 -3.50 -14.63 4.21
C GLY A 17 -2.71 -13.95 5.32
N LYS A 18 -3.16 -14.08 6.56
CA LYS A 18 -2.55 -13.43 7.73
C LYS A 18 -1.08 -13.77 7.92
N GLU A 19 -0.69 -15.01 7.62
CA GLU A 19 0.70 -15.48 7.71
C GLU A 19 1.63 -14.76 6.72
N ASP A 20 1.10 -14.21 5.64
CA ASP A 20 1.87 -13.50 4.62
C ASP A 20 2.05 -12.00 4.94
N THR A 21 1.53 -11.50 6.07
CA THR A 21 1.66 -10.08 6.47
C THR A 21 3.09 -9.53 6.36
N PRO A 22 4.15 -10.26 6.72
CA PRO A 22 5.53 -9.77 6.55
C PRO A 22 5.94 -9.55 5.09
N LEU A 23 5.25 -10.19 4.13
CA LEU A 23 5.53 -10.09 2.69
C LEU A 23 4.63 -9.07 1.99
N VAL A 24 3.36 -8.99 2.42
CA VAL A 24 2.36 -8.23 1.66
C VAL A 24 1.74 -7.06 2.44
N GLY A 25 2.07 -6.92 3.72
CA GLY A 25 1.45 -5.96 4.63
C GLY A 25 0.02 -6.33 5.01
N GLY A 26 -0.50 -5.69 6.05
CA GLY A 26 -1.79 -6.05 6.63
C GLY A 26 -2.97 -5.85 5.68
N LYS A 27 -2.98 -4.78 4.90
CA LYS A 27 -4.08 -4.54 3.94
C LYS A 27 -4.25 -5.68 2.94
N ASN A 28 -3.15 -6.14 2.32
CA ASN A 28 -3.22 -7.25 1.37
C ASN A 28 -3.56 -8.57 2.05
N ALA A 29 -2.99 -8.83 3.23
CA ALA A 29 -3.30 -10.02 4.01
C ALA A 29 -4.80 -10.09 4.35
N ASN A 30 -5.39 -8.99 4.81
CA ASN A 30 -6.82 -8.90 5.11
C ASN A 30 -7.70 -9.05 3.85
N LEU A 31 -7.30 -8.49 2.71
CA LEU A 31 -8.01 -8.70 1.44
C LEU A 31 -8.01 -10.17 1.04
N GLY A 32 -6.89 -10.87 1.23
CA GLY A 32 -6.78 -12.30 1.00
C GLY A 32 -7.69 -13.12 1.92
N GLU A 33 -7.71 -12.82 3.22
CA GLU A 33 -8.61 -13.46 4.18
C GLU A 33 -10.09 -13.26 3.80
N MET A 34 -10.46 -12.04 3.37
CA MET A 34 -11.83 -11.78 2.91
C MET A 34 -12.18 -12.59 1.67
N LEU A 35 -11.27 -12.71 0.69
CA LEU A 35 -11.45 -13.55 -0.48
C LEU A 35 -11.64 -15.02 -0.11
N ASN A 36 -10.81 -15.53 0.80
CA ASN A 36 -10.89 -16.91 1.30
C ASN A 36 -12.19 -17.18 2.07
N ALA A 37 -12.74 -16.15 2.72
CA ALA A 37 -14.05 -16.23 3.38
C ALA A 37 -15.24 -16.06 2.41
N GLY A 38 -15.00 -15.92 1.10
CA GLY A 38 -16.05 -15.76 0.09
C GLY A 38 -16.66 -14.36 -0.01
N ILE A 39 -16.01 -13.36 0.62
CA ILE A 39 -16.44 -11.95 0.51
C ILE A 39 -16.02 -11.43 -0.87
N PRO A 40 -16.90 -10.72 -1.60
CA PRO A 40 -16.58 -10.21 -2.92
C PRO A 40 -15.58 -9.05 -2.84
N VAL A 41 -14.30 -9.35 -3.03
CA VAL A 41 -13.20 -8.39 -3.11
C VAL A 41 -12.81 -8.21 -4.58
N PRO A 42 -12.65 -6.98 -5.07
CA PRO A 42 -12.18 -6.75 -6.43
C PRO A 42 -10.83 -7.43 -6.69
N PRO A 43 -10.62 -8.08 -7.84
CA PRO A 43 -9.39 -8.78 -8.16
C PRO A 43 -8.17 -7.84 -8.16
N GLY A 44 -7.03 -8.39 -7.79
CA GLY A 44 -5.78 -7.64 -7.74
C GLY A 44 -4.59 -8.49 -7.32
N PHE A 45 -3.45 -7.84 -7.21
CA PHE A 45 -2.21 -8.45 -6.76
C PHE A 45 -1.44 -7.51 -5.83
N ALA A 46 -0.54 -8.09 -5.05
CA ALA A 46 0.42 -7.38 -4.23
C ALA A 46 1.79 -7.38 -4.92
N VAL A 47 2.41 -6.19 -5.03
CA VAL A 47 3.85 -6.08 -5.22
C VAL A 47 4.47 -6.21 -3.84
N THR A 48 5.25 -7.26 -3.61
CA THR A 48 5.65 -7.68 -2.26
C THR A 48 6.69 -6.74 -1.61
N ALA A 49 6.82 -6.83 -0.30
CA ALA A 49 7.89 -6.18 0.44
C ALA A 49 9.29 -6.66 -0.02
N TYR A 50 9.38 -7.91 -0.51
CA TYR A 50 10.62 -8.41 -1.12
C TYR A 50 10.99 -7.64 -2.38
N ALA A 51 10.03 -7.24 -3.23
CA ALA A 51 10.30 -6.42 -4.41
C ALA A 51 10.90 -5.07 -4.03
N PHE A 52 10.41 -4.45 -2.97
CA PHE A 52 10.97 -3.19 -2.46
C PHE A 52 12.37 -3.38 -1.88
N LYS A 53 12.58 -4.41 -1.08
CA LYS A 53 13.91 -4.76 -0.57
C LYS A 53 14.90 -4.99 -1.71
N TYR A 54 14.50 -5.76 -2.71
CA TYR A 54 15.32 -6.02 -3.90
C TYR A 54 15.67 -4.72 -4.66
N PHE A 55 14.70 -3.80 -4.82
CA PHE A 55 14.94 -2.48 -5.39
C PHE A 55 16.01 -1.71 -4.61
N LEU A 56 15.90 -1.63 -3.29
CA LEU A 56 16.86 -0.93 -2.44
C LEU A 56 18.28 -1.53 -2.54
N GLU A 57 18.39 -2.85 -2.59
CA GLU A 57 19.65 -3.58 -2.71
C GLU A 57 20.28 -3.38 -4.09
N LYS A 58 19.52 -3.59 -5.17
CA LYS A 58 20.00 -3.46 -6.54
C LYS A 58 20.47 -2.05 -6.91
N THR A 59 19.81 -1.05 -6.39
CA THR A 59 20.14 0.36 -6.64
C THR A 59 21.21 0.90 -5.69
N GLY A 60 21.55 0.16 -4.64
CA GLY A 60 22.45 0.61 -3.57
C GLY A 60 21.87 1.75 -2.74
N LEU A 61 20.56 2.03 -2.86
CA LEU A 61 19.90 3.10 -2.10
C LEU A 61 19.72 2.77 -0.63
N GLY A 62 19.56 1.49 -0.27
CA GLY A 62 19.24 1.08 1.08
C GLY A 62 20.23 1.65 2.10
N GLU A 63 21.53 1.40 1.90
CA GLU A 63 22.57 1.88 2.82
C GLU A 63 22.61 3.41 2.91
N LYS A 64 22.49 4.10 1.78
CA LYS A 64 22.47 5.57 1.75
C LYS A 64 21.30 6.14 2.54
N ILE A 65 20.10 5.59 2.33
CA ILE A 65 18.89 6.01 3.02
C ILE A 65 19.04 5.79 4.53
N TYR A 66 19.46 4.61 4.93
CA TYR A 66 19.60 4.28 6.36
C TYR A 66 20.72 5.09 7.04
N GLU A 67 21.80 5.40 6.33
CA GLU A 67 22.83 6.31 6.85
C GLU A 67 22.28 7.72 7.08
N MET A 68 21.48 8.25 6.14
CA MET A 68 20.81 9.55 6.29
C MET A 68 19.86 9.55 7.49
N LEU A 69 19.06 8.48 7.65
CA LEU A 69 18.10 8.36 8.74
C LEU A 69 18.77 8.21 10.12
N ARG A 70 19.92 7.52 10.21
CA ARG A 70 20.67 7.40 11.46
C ARG A 70 21.27 8.74 11.96
N LYS A 71 21.56 9.64 11.05
CA LYS A 71 22.11 10.98 11.35
C LYS A 71 21.03 12.02 11.62
N LEU A 72 19.77 11.72 11.31
CA LEU A 72 18.65 12.65 11.33
C LEU A 72 18.20 12.94 12.76
N ASP A 73 18.14 14.21 13.14
CA ASP A 73 17.38 14.65 14.32
C ASP A 73 15.91 14.89 13.92
N VAL A 74 15.06 13.94 14.29
CA VAL A 74 13.62 14.00 13.96
C VAL A 74 12.86 15.11 14.71
N ASN A 75 13.43 15.67 15.76
CA ASN A 75 12.84 16.79 16.49
C ASN A 75 13.12 18.14 15.79
N ASN A 76 14.10 18.19 14.90
CA ASN A 76 14.34 19.32 14.02
C ASN A 76 13.44 19.21 12.77
N THR A 77 12.29 19.86 12.81
CA THR A 77 11.27 19.80 11.74
C THR A 77 11.84 20.11 10.36
N LYS A 78 12.70 21.12 10.25
CA LYS A 78 13.31 21.51 8.97
C LYS A 78 14.22 20.40 8.43
N GLU A 79 15.08 19.87 9.27
CA GLU A 79 16.00 18.78 8.91
C GLU A 79 15.21 17.52 8.53
N LEU A 80 14.15 17.19 9.29
CA LEU A 80 13.26 16.09 9.01
C LEU A 80 12.61 16.22 7.63
N GLU A 81 12.04 17.37 7.31
CA GLU A 81 11.40 17.63 6.03
C GLU A 81 12.39 17.59 4.85
N GLU A 82 13.54 18.21 4.99
CA GLU A 82 14.58 18.24 3.95
C GLU A 82 15.16 16.84 3.70
N THR A 83 15.49 16.11 4.75
CA THR A 83 16.08 14.76 4.64
C THR A 83 15.09 13.78 4.03
N THR A 84 13.85 13.78 4.52
CA THR A 84 12.81 12.87 4.00
C THR A 84 12.41 13.21 2.56
N ARG A 85 12.41 14.48 2.18
CA ARG A 85 12.21 14.90 0.79
C ARG A 85 13.32 14.37 -0.12
N LYS A 86 14.60 14.52 0.27
CA LYS A 86 15.75 14.00 -0.48
C LYS A 86 15.66 12.48 -0.66
N ILE A 87 15.30 11.75 0.38
CA ILE A 87 15.14 10.28 0.30
C ILE A 87 14.07 9.91 -0.73
N ARG A 88 12.91 10.57 -0.70
CA ARG A 88 11.84 10.31 -1.67
C ARG A 88 12.27 10.65 -3.11
N GLU A 89 12.95 11.76 -3.31
CA GLU A 89 13.50 12.15 -4.61
C GLU A 89 14.52 11.12 -5.12
N MET A 90 15.40 10.60 -4.26
CA MET A 90 16.34 9.54 -4.61
C MET A 90 15.63 8.26 -5.07
N ILE A 91 14.57 7.84 -4.38
CA ILE A 91 13.77 6.66 -4.76
C ILE A 91 13.09 6.89 -6.12
N LEU A 92 12.46 8.04 -6.30
CA LEU A 92 11.73 8.36 -7.53
C LEU A 92 12.65 8.52 -8.75
N ALA A 93 13.88 9.00 -8.55
CA ALA A 93 14.86 9.18 -9.61
C ALA A 93 15.48 7.86 -10.12
N GLN A 94 15.46 6.79 -9.30
CA GLN A 94 16.02 5.51 -9.72
C GLN A 94 15.11 4.78 -10.73
N PRO A 95 15.68 4.19 -11.78
CA PRO A 95 14.93 3.28 -12.62
C PRO A 95 14.50 2.04 -11.81
N MET A 96 13.32 1.50 -12.16
CA MET A 96 12.91 0.20 -11.61
C MET A 96 13.84 -0.88 -12.16
N PRO A 97 14.33 -1.83 -11.31
CA PRO A 97 15.05 -2.99 -11.83
C PRO A 97 14.21 -3.72 -12.88
N PRO A 98 14.80 -4.06 -14.04
CA PRO A 98 14.05 -4.65 -15.17
C PRO A 98 13.23 -5.89 -14.78
N GLU A 99 13.76 -6.72 -13.88
CA GLU A 99 13.11 -7.93 -13.40
C GLU A 99 11.81 -7.63 -12.64
N VAL A 100 11.83 -6.60 -11.80
CA VAL A 100 10.66 -6.16 -11.03
C VAL A 100 9.65 -5.46 -11.93
N GLU A 101 10.14 -4.60 -12.83
CA GLU A 101 9.30 -3.88 -13.79
C GLU A 101 8.53 -4.86 -14.69
N GLU A 102 9.20 -5.87 -15.22
CA GLU A 102 8.61 -6.89 -16.07
C GLU A 102 7.52 -7.69 -15.36
N GLU A 103 7.77 -8.11 -14.11
CA GLU A 103 6.79 -8.86 -13.33
C GLU A 103 5.56 -8.01 -12.97
N ILE A 104 5.72 -6.73 -12.65
CA ILE A 104 4.60 -5.81 -12.40
C ILE A 104 3.76 -5.66 -13.69
N LYS A 105 4.41 -5.43 -14.83
CA LYS A 105 3.71 -5.28 -16.11
C LYS A 105 2.99 -6.55 -16.53
N LYS A 106 3.62 -7.72 -16.39
CA LYS A 106 2.98 -9.03 -16.63
C LYS A 106 1.74 -9.21 -15.76
N ALA A 107 1.84 -8.90 -14.48
CA ALA A 107 0.72 -9.02 -13.56
C ALA A 107 -0.43 -8.07 -13.93
N TYR A 108 -0.15 -6.84 -14.36
CA TYR A 108 -1.16 -5.90 -14.84
C TYR A 108 -1.90 -6.43 -16.08
N TYR A 109 -1.16 -6.94 -17.08
CA TYR A 109 -1.78 -7.52 -18.28
C TYR A 109 -2.57 -8.79 -17.95
N GLU A 110 -2.06 -9.63 -17.07
CA GLU A 110 -2.78 -10.82 -16.60
C GLU A 110 -4.06 -10.43 -15.81
N LEU A 111 -4.01 -9.37 -15.00
CA LEU A 111 -5.21 -8.85 -14.32
C LEU A 111 -6.25 -8.41 -15.35
N ALA A 112 -5.86 -7.68 -16.39
CA ALA A 112 -6.75 -7.26 -17.47
C ALA A 112 -7.41 -8.47 -18.14
N ARG A 113 -6.62 -9.51 -18.46
CA ARG A 113 -7.12 -10.76 -19.03
C ARG A 113 -8.12 -11.46 -18.10
N ARG A 114 -7.82 -11.58 -16.82
CA ARG A 114 -8.68 -12.24 -15.82
C ARG A 114 -10.03 -11.56 -15.66
N VAL A 115 -10.07 -10.24 -15.74
CA VAL A 115 -11.31 -9.46 -15.57
C VAL A 115 -12.01 -9.15 -16.89
N GLY A 116 -11.48 -9.63 -18.03
CA GLY A 116 -12.10 -9.44 -19.37
C GLY A 116 -12.14 -8.00 -19.82
N VAL A 117 -11.13 -7.20 -19.48
CA VAL A 117 -11.01 -5.78 -19.85
C VAL A 117 -9.74 -5.58 -20.67
N GLU A 118 -9.82 -4.78 -21.72
CA GLU A 118 -8.64 -4.42 -22.49
C GLU A 118 -7.62 -3.67 -21.59
N PRO A 119 -6.31 -3.95 -21.74
CA PRO A 119 -5.30 -3.36 -20.86
C PRO A 119 -5.28 -1.82 -20.83
N ASP A 120 -5.59 -1.17 -21.95
CA ASP A 120 -5.70 0.28 -22.06
C ASP A 120 -6.96 0.88 -21.40
N LYS A 121 -7.90 0.03 -21.02
CA LYS A 121 -9.15 0.40 -20.33
C LYS A 121 -9.16 -0.03 -18.86
N LEU A 122 -8.25 -0.91 -18.46
CA LEU A 122 -8.18 -1.38 -17.07
C LEU A 122 -7.72 -0.23 -16.16
N ARG A 123 -8.57 0.17 -15.24
CA ARG A 123 -8.25 1.12 -14.18
C ARG A 123 -8.04 0.37 -12.88
N VAL A 124 -6.99 0.76 -12.16
CA VAL A 124 -6.62 0.15 -10.87
C VAL A 124 -6.42 1.21 -9.80
N ALA A 125 -6.61 0.79 -8.55
CA ALA A 125 -6.12 1.50 -7.39
C ALA A 125 -4.72 0.96 -7.06
N VAL A 126 -3.76 1.85 -6.83
CA VAL A 126 -2.41 1.52 -6.36
C VAL A 126 -2.26 2.08 -4.96
N ARG A 127 -2.13 1.19 -3.97
CA ARG A 127 -2.23 1.51 -2.54
C ARG A 127 -1.05 0.94 -1.78
N SER A 128 -0.47 1.74 -0.90
CA SER A 128 0.56 1.27 0.02
C SER A 128 0.00 0.30 1.07
N SER A 129 0.80 -0.69 1.43
CA SER A 129 0.54 -1.67 2.49
C SER A 129 1.84 -1.97 3.21
N ALA A 130 2.11 -1.24 4.30
CA ALA A 130 3.35 -1.41 5.05
C ALA A 130 3.34 -2.71 5.88
N THR A 131 4.50 -3.34 6.02
CA THR A 131 4.65 -4.58 6.80
C THR A 131 4.55 -4.36 8.31
N ALA A 132 4.68 -3.11 8.77
CA ALA A 132 4.57 -2.71 10.18
C ALA A 132 3.24 -2.00 10.50
N GLU A 133 2.28 -1.97 9.56
CA GLU A 133 1.05 -1.17 9.70
C GLU A 133 0.09 -1.71 10.78
N ASP A 134 0.12 -3.03 11.02
CA ASP A 134 -0.79 -3.73 11.95
C ASP A 134 -0.10 -4.19 13.24
N LEU A 135 0.99 -3.57 13.63
CA LEU A 135 1.49 -3.79 14.98
C LEU A 135 0.45 -3.24 15.97
N PRO A 136 0.10 -3.99 17.04
CA PRO A 136 -0.93 -3.57 18.00
C PRO A 136 -0.70 -2.19 18.61
N GLU A 137 0.52 -1.70 18.54
CA GLU A 137 1.00 -0.44 19.12
C GLU A 137 1.20 0.66 18.07
N ALA A 138 0.98 0.38 16.77
CA ALA A 138 1.32 1.30 15.70
C ALA A 138 0.21 1.42 14.64
N SER A 139 -0.47 2.56 14.60
CA SER A 139 -1.43 2.89 13.54
C SER A 139 -0.80 3.83 12.52
N PHE A 140 -0.52 3.34 11.32
CA PHE A 140 -0.12 4.17 10.17
C PHE A 140 -1.34 4.68 9.36
N ALA A 141 -2.52 4.68 9.95
CA ALA A 141 -3.73 5.14 9.29
C ALA A 141 -3.57 6.56 8.72
N GLY A 142 -3.89 6.74 7.45
CA GLY A 142 -3.82 8.04 6.78
C GLY A 142 -2.41 8.58 6.50
N GLN A 143 -1.36 7.77 6.70
CA GLN A 143 0.03 8.21 6.50
C GLN A 143 0.63 7.77 5.15
N GLN A 144 -0.13 7.02 4.35
CA GLN A 144 0.35 6.35 3.17
C GLN A 144 -0.50 6.68 1.94
N ASP A 145 0.15 6.68 0.78
CA ASP A 145 -0.46 7.12 -0.46
C ASP A 145 -1.43 6.07 -1.05
N THR A 146 -2.51 6.57 -1.61
CA THR A 146 -3.46 5.84 -2.44
C THR A 146 -3.67 6.59 -3.75
N TYR A 147 -3.47 5.91 -4.86
CA TYR A 147 -3.67 6.44 -6.21
C TYR A 147 -4.81 5.69 -6.88
N LEU A 148 -5.86 6.42 -7.23
CA LEU A 148 -7.05 5.87 -7.86
C LEU A 148 -7.04 6.12 -9.37
N ASN A 149 -7.77 5.29 -10.11
CA ASN A 149 -7.91 5.39 -11.56
C ASN A 149 -6.59 5.38 -12.33
N VAL A 150 -5.58 4.69 -11.82
CA VAL A 150 -4.33 4.47 -12.54
C VAL A 150 -4.58 3.50 -13.69
N PHE A 151 -4.07 3.79 -14.88
CA PHE A 151 -4.18 2.92 -16.05
C PHE A 151 -2.90 2.92 -16.88
N GLY A 152 -2.64 1.78 -17.52
CA GLY A 152 -1.41 1.54 -18.27
C GLY A 152 -0.29 0.98 -17.37
N ALA A 153 0.38 -0.06 -17.85
CA ALA A 153 1.39 -0.80 -17.10
C ALA A 153 2.55 0.08 -16.61
N ASP A 154 3.02 1.02 -17.43
CA ASP A 154 4.09 1.96 -17.07
C ASP A 154 3.68 2.88 -15.93
N LYS A 155 2.42 3.33 -15.94
CA LYS A 155 1.89 4.16 -14.85
C LYS A 155 1.73 3.38 -13.55
N VAL A 156 1.38 2.10 -13.62
CA VAL A 156 1.34 1.23 -12.44
C VAL A 156 2.74 1.12 -11.84
N VAL A 157 3.77 0.86 -12.63
CA VAL A 157 5.17 0.81 -12.17
C VAL A 157 5.59 2.13 -11.51
N GLU A 158 5.26 3.27 -12.13
CA GLU A 158 5.53 4.60 -11.56
C GLU A 158 4.87 4.77 -10.18
N HIS A 159 3.59 4.40 -10.05
CA HIS A 159 2.84 4.56 -8.80
C HIS A 159 3.26 3.57 -7.72
N VAL A 160 3.72 2.36 -8.08
CA VAL A 160 4.36 1.44 -7.13
C VAL A 160 5.57 2.12 -6.49
N LYS A 161 6.43 2.75 -7.29
CA LYS A 161 7.60 3.47 -6.79
C LYS A 161 7.22 4.67 -5.92
N ARG A 162 6.13 5.38 -6.25
CA ARG A 162 5.58 6.45 -5.40
C ARG A 162 5.09 5.92 -4.04
N CYS A 163 4.40 4.78 -4.03
CA CYS A 163 4.02 4.12 -2.78
C CYS A 163 5.25 3.76 -1.93
N TRP A 164 6.31 3.25 -2.53
CA TRP A 164 7.57 2.98 -1.81
C TRP A 164 8.18 4.25 -1.22
N ALA A 165 8.18 5.34 -1.98
CA ALA A 165 8.67 6.63 -1.50
C ALA A 165 7.85 7.17 -0.32
N SER A 166 6.54 6.90 -0.26
CA SER A 166 5.66 7.37 0.82
C SER A 166 6.02 6.81 2.20
N LEU A 167 6.77 5.69 2.26
CA LEU A 167 7.31 5.16 3.50
C LEU A 167 8.24 6.16 4.21
N PHE A 168 8.83 7.10 3.46
CA PHE A 168 9.76 8.10 3.93
C PHE A 168 9.17 9.53 3.90
N THR A 169 7.88 9.69 4.16
CA THR A 169 7.32 11.00 4.50
C THR A 169 7.84 11.47 5.85
N ALA A 170 7.88 12.76 6.08
CA ALA A 170 8.30 13.33 7.38
C ALA A 170 7.48 12.72 8.53
N ARG A 171 6.17 12.66 8.37
CA ARG A 171 5.24 12.10 9.34
C ARG A 171 5.51 10.62 9.63
N ALA A 172 5.64 9.78 8.58
CA ALA A 172 5.89 8.35 8.73
C ALA A 172 7.28 8.07 9.35
N THR A 173 8.28 8.88 9.01
CA THR A 173 9.64 8.78 9.55
C THR A 173 9.67 9.16 11.02
N PHE A 174 9.07 10.29 11.40
CA PHE A 174 8.93 10.72 12.78
C PHE A 174 8.20 9.67 13.62
N TYR A 175 7.09 9.16 13.11
CA TYR A 175 6.28 8.17 13.81
C TYR A 175 7.08 6.90 14.12
N ARG A 176 7.84 6.35 13.17
CA ARG A 176 8.68 5.18 13.40
C ARG A 176 9.71 5.41 14.51
N VAL A 177 10.36 6.57 14.51
CA VAL A 177 11.33 6.91 15.57
C VAL A 177 10.64 7.03 16.91
N ALA A 178 9.50 7.72 16.99
CA ALA A 178 8.72 7.90 18.21
C ALA A 178 8.22 6.56 18.81
N GLN A 179 7.93 5.58 17.94
CA GLN A 179 7.50 4.23 18.35
C GLN A 179 8.67 3.22 18.47
N GLY A 180 9.91 3.65 18.27
CA GLY A 180 11.06 2.74 18.34
C GLY A 180 11.09 1.67 17.25
N ILE A 181 10.42 1.90 16.12
CA ILE A 181 10.35 0.96 14.99
C ILE A 181 11.57 1.14 14.10
N PRO A 182 12.43 0.13 13.91
CA PRO A 182 13.62 0.25 13.07
C PRO A 182 13.27 0.49 11.60
N HIS A 183 13.88 1.49 10.99
CA HIS A 183 13.71 1.81 9.58
C HIS A 183 14.10 0.63 8.67
N GLU A 184 15.18 -0.07 9.01
CA GLU A 184 15.74 -1.19 8.27
C GLU A 184 14.87 -2.44 8.27
N ARG A 185 13.86 -2.49 9.14
CA ARG A 185 12.93 -3.63 9.26
C ARG A 185 11.53 -3.29 8.76
N THR A 186 11.33 -2.06 8.28
CA THR A 186 10.05 -1.61 7.78
C THR A 186 10.08 -1.56 6.27
N PHE A 187 9.27 -2.40 5.64
CA PHE A 187 9.15 -2.48 4.19
C PHE A 187 7.74 -2.13 3.73
N MET A 188 7.61 -1.88 2.43
CA MET A 188 6.37 -1.49 1.79
C MET A 188 6.00 -2.50 0.72
N SER A 189 4.88 -3.16 0.90
CA SER A 189 4.15 -3.82 -0.18
C SER A 189 3.18 -2.84 -0.82
N VAL A 190 2.77 -3.12 -2.05
CA VAL A 190 1.83 -2.26 -2.79
C VAL A 190 0.70 -3.11 -3.35
N THR A 191 -0.53 -2.73 -3.04
CA THR A 191 -1.73 -3.34 -3.62
C THR A 191 -2.01 -2.72 -4.98
N VAL A 192 -2.18 -3.54 -6.00
CA VAL A 192 -2.70 -3.15 -7.31
C VAL A 192 -4.03 -3.87 -7.52
N GLN A 193 -5.14 -3.14 -7.47
CA GLN A 193 -6.48 -3.72 -7.40
C GLN A 193 -7.39 -3.06 -8.43
N LYS A 194 -8.20 -3.87 -9.13
CA LYS A 194 -9.19 -3.38 -10.09
C LYS A 194 -10.11 -2.35 -9.44
N MET A 195 -10.27 -1.18 -10.08
CA MET A 195 -11.27 -0.20 -9.69
C MET A 195 -12.68 -0.71 -9.92
N VAL A 196 -13.56 -0.42 -8.97
CA VAL A 196 -15.01 -0.57 -9.15
C VAL A 196 -15.57 0.77 -9.61
N ASN A 197 -16.30 0.77 -10.71
CA ASN A 197 -17.03 1.96 -11.17
C ASN A 197 -18.31 2.12 -10.34
N SER A 198 -18.17 2.55 -9.09
CA SER A 198 -19.26 2.63 -8.14
C SER A 198 -20.18 3.83 -8.43
N LYS A 199 -21.50 3.59 -8.40
CA LYS A 199 -22.53 4.64 -8.42
C LYS A 199 -22.64 5.30 -7.04
N ALA A 200 -22.52 4.48 -5.99
CA ALA A 200 -22.45 4.91 -4.61
C ALA A 200 -21.44 4.01 -3.87
N ALA A 201 -20.81 4.53 -2.85
CA ALA A 201 -19.88 3.81 -2.00
C ALA A 201 -19.95 4.34 -0.57
N GLY A 202 -19.48 3.53 0.38
CA GLY A 202 -19.53 3.93 1.79
C GLY A 202 -18.66 3.05 2.67
N VAL A 203 -18.81 3.28 3.96
CA VAL A 203 -18.18 2.50 5.02
C VAL A 203 -19.26 1.90 5.90
N MET A 204 -19.11 0.63 6.25
CA MET A 204 -19.98 -0.05 7.18
C MET A 204 -19.17 -0.48 8.42
N PHE A 205 -19.66 -0.11 9.59
CA PHE A 205 -19.13 -0.53 10.87
C PHE A 205 -20.07 -1.54 11.49
N THR A 206 -19.56 -2.67 11.94
CA THR A 206 -20.32 -3.76 12.59
C THR A 206 -20.61 -3.49 14.06
N LEU A 207 -20.15 -2.34 14.58
CA LEU A 207 -20.48 -1.76 15.87
C LEU A 207 -20.43 -0.23 15.73
N HIS A 208 -21.06 0.49 16.66
CA HIS A 208 -21.02 1.94 16.63
C HIS A 208 -19.61 2.46 16.93
N PRO A 209 -18.92 3.17 15.99
CA PRO A 209 -17.49 3.48 16.12
C PRO A 209 -17.15 4.44 17.27
N VAL A 210 -18.12 5.20 17.77
CA VAL A 210 -17.92 6.16 18.87
C VAL A 210 -18.32 5.58 20.22
N THR A 211 -19.44 4.88 20.29
CA THR A 211 -19.99 4.37 21.56
C THR A 211 -19.59 2.94 21.86
N GLY A 212 -19.12 2.17 20.85
CA GLY A 212 -18.82 0.75 20.98
C GLY A 212 -20.07 -0.14 21.11
N ASP A 213 -21.28 0.37 20.80
CA ASP A 213 -22.50 -0.42 20.88
C ASP A 213 -22.49 -1.50 19.78
N GLU A 214 -22.49 -2.77 20.19
CA GLU A 214 -22.48 -3.95 19.31
C GLU A 214 -23.86 -4.31 18.76
N ASN A 215 -24.93 -3.64 19.20
CA ASN A 215 -26.29 -3.92 18.76
C ASN A 215 -26.69 -3.12 17.52
N VAL A 216 -25.82 -2.26 17.04
CA VAL A 216 -26.07 -1.41 15.87
C VAL A 216 -25.02 -1.61 14.79
N ILE A 217 -25.42 -1.47 13.54
CA ILE A 217 -24.55 -1.36 12.38
C ILE A 217 -24.67 0.08 11.88
N VAL A 218 -23.53 0.76 11.72
CA VAL A 218 -23.51 2.13 11.18
C VAL A 218 -23.01 2.06 9.73
N ILE A 219 -23.76 2.68 8.82
CA ILE A 219 -23.41 2.74 7.40
C ILE A 219 -23.37 4.21 6.99
N GLU A 220 -22.20 4.68 6.61
CA GLU A 220 -22.01 6.02 6.03
C GLU A 220 -21.78 5.89 4.54
N SER A 221 -22.53 6.56 3.70
CA SER A 221 -22.46 6.43 2.25
C SER A 221 -22.62 7.76 1.50
N SER A 222 -22.12 7.81 0.28
CA SER A 222 -22.33 8.93 -0.64
C SER A 222 -22.20 8.47 -2.08
N TRP A 223 -22.54 9.35 -3.03
CA TRP A 223 -22.41 9.08 -4.45
C TRP A 223 -20.96 9.01 -4.90
N GLY A 224 -20.68 8.11 -5.83
CA GLY A 224 -19.35 7.94 -6.45
C GLY A 224 -18.42 7.00 -5.66
N LEU A 225 -17.14 7.37 -5.60
CA LEU A 225 -16.12 6.55 -4.94
C LEU A 225 -16.08 6.77 -3.42
N GLY A 226 -15.77 5.73 -2.67
CA GLY A 226 -15.65 5.77 -1.20
C GLY A 226 -14.60 6.72 -0.65
N GLU A 227 -13.65 7.19 -1.48
CA GLU A 227 -12.64 8.17 -1.10
C GLU A 227 -13.26 9.46 -0.51
N SER A 228 -14.41 9.89 -1.05
CA SER A 228 -15.10 11.11 -0.57
C SER A 228 -15.61 10.98 0.86
N VAL A 229 -16.11 9.80 1.23
CA VAL A 229 -16.58 9.48 2.58
C VAL A 229 -15.37 9.30 3.52
N VAL A 230 -14.42 8.41 3.16
CA VAL A 230 -13.26 8.12 4.00
C VAL A 230 -12.36 9.33 4.21
N GLY A 231 -12.25 10.20 3.19
CA GLY A 231 -11.46 11.43 3.27
C GLY A 231 -12.15 12.61 3.94
N GLY A 232 -13.40 12.45 4.41
CA GLY A 232 -14.17 13.53 5.03
C GLY A 232 -14.45 14.70 4.08
N LYS A 233 -14.48 14.46 2.76
CA LYS A 233 -14.71 15.50 1.74
C LYS A 233 -16.18 15.85 1.56
N VAL A 234 -17.06 15.01 2.06
CA VAL A 234 -18.53 15.15 2.00
C VAL A 234 -19.12 14.79 3.34
N THR A 235 -20.31 15.33 3.63
CA THR A 235 -21.15 14.83 4.71
C THR A 235 -21.90 13.63 4.15
N PRO A 236 -21.64 12.40 4.64
CA PRO A 236 -22.32 11.23 4.13
C PRO A 236 -23.77 11.14 4.61
N ASP A 237 -24.56 10.34 3.92
CA ASP A 237 -25.83 9.84 4.46
C ASP A 237 -25.51 8.73 5.47
N GLU A 238 -26.20 8.74 6.61
CA GLU A 238 -26.04 7.79 7.71
C GLU A 238 -27.34 7.01 7.95
#